data_deca612bed9397b53ca7aeaae04f855c
#
_entry.id   deca612bed9397b53ca7aeaae04f855c
#
_cell.length_a   1.000
_cell.length_b   1.000
_cell.length_c   1.000
_cell.angle_alpha   90.00
_cell.angle_beta   90.00
_cell.angle_gamma   90.00
#
_symmetry.space_group_name_H-M   'P 1'
#
loop_
_entity.id
_entity.type
_entity.pdbx_description
1 polymer ?
#
loop_
_entity_poly.entity_id
_entity_poly.type
_entity_poly.pdbx_seq_one_letter_code
_entity_poly.pdbx_strand_id
1 'polypeptide(L)'
;MVTGKVRQRLPERYEGMKKIILDCDPGMDDSMAIVMAVKSPELDVKAITTVNGNYPVDITAVNALKVLEMLGRTDIPVAKGMPEPMFRETPKDPFTHGKDGQAENFLPDPVTPLSEKHAIDMIIDMVKENPGEIYILSTGPMSNIAMAMKKAPEIKGMIAGIYAISGMFGLNKYAFANATGDTPQSEWN
;
A
#
# COMPACT_ATOMS: atom_id res chain seq x y z
N MET A 1 5.19 -41.17 -2.49
CA MET A 1 5.81 -39.85 -2.18
C MET A 1 4.70 -38.93 -1.73
N VAL A 2 4.66 -38.63 -0.44
CA VAL A 2 3.57 -37.82 0.16
C VAL A 2 4.06 -36.39 0.18
N THR A 3 3.53 -35.54 -0.70
CA THR A 3 3.76 -34.10 -0.64
C THR A 3 2.83 -33.51 0.41
N GLY A 4 3.27 -33.52 1.64
CA GLY A 4 2.58 -32.83 2.72
C GLY A 4 2.69 -31.32 2.54
N LYS A 5 1.59 -30.66 2.16
CA LYS A 5 1.46 -29.21 2.30
C LYS A 5 1.59 -28.88 3.79
N VAL A 6 2.72 -28.31 4.16
CA VAL A 6 2.89 -27.70 5.48
C VAL A 6 1.99 -26.47 5.52
N ARG A 7 0.77 -26.62 6.02
CA ARG A 7 0.00 -25.47 6.50
C ARG A 7 0.76 -24.94 7.71
N GLN A 8 1.50 -23.86 7.55
CA GLN A 8 1.96 -23.08 8.69
C GLN A 8 0.71 -22.64 9.46
N ARG A 9 0.48 -23.26 10.63
CA ARG A 9 -0.47 -22.72 11.60
C ARG A 9 0.09 -21.37 12.02
N LEU A 10 -0.66 -20.31 11.73
CA LEU A 10 -0.40 -19.00 12.32
C LEU A 10 -0.46 -19.16 13.85
N PRO A 11 0.45 -18.58 14.61
CA PRO A 11 0.43 -18.70 16.06
C PRO A 11 -0.83 -18.07 16.64
N GLU A 12 -1.35 -18.65 17.75
CA GLU A 12 -2.55 -18.23 18.51
C GLU A 12 -2.41 -16.85 19.19
N ARG A 13 -1.84 -15.85 18.52
CA ARG A 13 -1.48 -14.54 19.08
C ARG A 13 -2.30 -13.37 18.52
N TYR A 14 -3.57 -13.56 18.19
CA TYR A 14 -4.30 -12.51 17.45
C TYR A 14 -5.34 -11.72 18.26
N GLU A 15 -5.40 -11.87 19.58
CA GLU A 15 -6.15 -10.92 20.40
C GLU A 15 -5.34 -9.63 20.55
N GLY A 16 -5.80 -8.54 19.91
CA GLY A 16 -5.21 -7.22 20.01
C GLY A 16 -4.44 -6.72 18.79
N MET A 17 -4.33 -7.49 17.71
CA MET A 17 -3.70 -6.99 16.46
C MET A 17 -4.54 -5.89 15.81
N LYS A 18 -3.84 -4.87 15.32
CA LYS A 18 -4.48 -3.80 14.56
C LYS A 18 -4.72 -4.25 13.12
N LYS A 19 -5.98 -4.21 12.69
CA LYS A 19 -6.35 -4.46 11.29
C LYS A 19 -5.89 -3.29 10.44
N ILE A 20 -5.08 -3.56 9.44
CA ILE A 20 -4.55 -2.52 8.55
C ILE A 20 -4.86 -2.79 7.08
N ILE A 21 -5.05 -1.71 6.34
CA ILE A 21 -4.87 -1.66 4.89
C ILE A 21 -3.58 -0.89 4.64
N LEU A 22 -2.68 -1.44 3.84
CA LEU A 22 -1.49 -0.74 3.39
C LEU A 22 -1.76 -0.22 1.98
N ASP A 23 -1.82 1.12 1.84
CA ASP A 23 -2.00 1.81 0.56
C ASP A 23 -0.65 2.38 0.12
N CYS A 24 -0.10 1.86 -0.98
CA CYS A 24 1.30 2.05 -1.32
C CYS A 24 1.53 2.03 -2.84
N ASP A 25 2.71 2.48 -3.26
CA ASP A 25 3.16 2.47 -4.66
C ASP A 25 4.50 1.72 -4.81
N PRO A 26 4.52 0.39 -4.54
CA PRO A 26 5.72 -0.37 -4.25
C PRO A 26 6.93 -0.11 -5.13
N GLY A 27 7.81 0.72 -4.55
CA GLY A 27 9.21 0.81 -4.80
C GLY A 27 9.98 -0.10 -3.83
N MET A 28 11.27 0.16 -3.62
CA MET A 28 12.11 -0.61 -2.68
C MET A 28 11.68 -0.45 -1.23
N ASP A 29 11.38 0.77 -0.81
CA ASP A 29 10.99 1.13 0.54
C ASP A 29 9.59 0.63 0.88
N ASP A 30 8.61 0.77 -0.01
CA ASP A 30 7.29 0.17 0.15
C ASP A 30 7.35 -1.35 0.22
N SER A 31 8.20 -1.98 -0.60
CA SER A 31 8.42 -3.42 -0.54
C SER A 31 8.91 -3.84 0.85
N MET A 32 9.81 -3.05 1.45
CA MET A 32 10.25 -3.27 2.83
C MET A 32 9.14 -3.00 3.84
N ALA A 33 8.30 -1.96 3.64
CA ALA A 33 7.13 -1.69 4.47
C ALA A 33 6.13 -2.86 4.45
N ILE A 34 5.89 -3.47 3.29
CA ILE A 34 5.07 -4.68 3.16
C ILE A 34 5.68 -5.82 3.99
N VAL A 35 6.99 -6.07 3.87
CA VAL A 35 7.68 -7.12 4.65
C VAL A 35 7.53 -6.87 6.14
N MET A 36 7.76 -5.64 6.60
CA MET A 36 7.64 -5.27 8.01
C MET A 36 6.21 -5.44 8.52
N ALA A 37 5.22 -4.96 7.79
CA ALA A 37 3.81 -5.07 8.17
C ALA A 37 3.36 -6.53 8.27
N VAL A 38 3.69 -7.33 7.26
CA VAL A 38 3.30 -8.76 7.19
C VAL A 38 4.01 -9.61 8.26
N LYS A 39 5.23 -9.25 8.64
CA LYS A 39 5.99 -9.97 9.68
C LYS A 39 5.73 -9.46 11.09
N SER A 40 5.10 -8.30 11.24
CA SER A 40 4.78 -7.76 12.57
C SER A 40 3.76 -8.64 13.30
N PRO A 41 4.01 -9.00 14.57
CA PRO A 41 3.03 -9.73 15.38
C PRO A 41 1.89 -8.83 15.88
N GLU A 42 1.96 -7.53 15.65
CA GLU A 42 0.99 -6.54 16.12
C GLU A 42 0.00 -6.11 15.03
N LEU A 43 0.25 -6.52 13.77
CA LEU A 43 -0.52 -6.08 12.62
C LEU A 43 -1.22 -7.26 11.92
N ASP A 44 -2.48 -7.07 11.61
CA ASP A 44 -3.29 -7.93 10.75
C ASP A 44 -3.50 -7.22 9.41
N VAL A 45 -2.66 -7.54 8.43
CA VAL A 45 -2.74 -6.94 7.09
C VAL A 45 -3.93 -7.53 6.35
N LYS A 46 -5.00 -6.76 6.23
CA LYS A 46 -6.25 -7.18 5.58
C LYS A 46 -6.20 -7.08 4.07
N ALA A 47 -5.48 -6.08 3.56
CA ALA A 47 -5.28 -5.88 2.13
C ALA A 47 -4.07 -4.98 1.87
N ILE A 48 -3.56 -5.08 0.63
CA ILE A 48 -2.70 -4.07 0.04
C ILE A 48 -3.48 -3.42 -1.10
N THR A 49 -3.56 -2.09 -1.07
CA THR A 49 -4.09 -1.30 -2.17
C THR A 49 -2.95 -0.54 -2.83
N THR A 50 -2.91 -0.54 -4.15
CA THR A 50 -1.80 0.10 -4.86
C THR A 50 -2.27 1.33 -5.62
N VAL A 51 -1.36 2.26 -5.82
CA VAL A 51 -1.60 3.53 -6.47
C VAL A 51 -0.45 3.84 -7.43
N ASN A 52 -0.71 4.73 -8.37
CA ASN A 52 0.34 5.35 -9.16
C ASN A 52 1.19 6.28 -8.27
N GLY A 53 2.47 6.22 -8.42
CA GLY A 53 3.43 7.06 -7.69
C GLY A 53 4.82 6.84 -8.25
N ASN A 54 5.66 6.06 -7.57
CA ASN A 54 7.01 5.71 -8.04
C ASN A 54 7.00 5.11 -9.45
N TYR A 55 5.95 4.31 -9.74
CA TYR A 55 5.72 3.67 -11.05
C TYR A 55 4.22 3.68 -11.39
N PRO A 56 3.87 3.42 -12.68
CA PRO A 56 2.49 3.16 -13.06
C PRO A 56 1.88 2.06 -12.19
N VAL A 57 0.58 2.20 -11.88
CA VAL A 57 -0.14 1.30 -10.97
C VAL A 57 -0.08 -0.17 -11.36
N ASP A 58 0.11 -0.49 -12.64
CA ASP A 58 0.28 -1.86 -13.11
C ASP A 58 1.59 -2.48 -12.60
N ILE A 59 2.66 -1.70 -12.53
CA ILE A 59 3.96 -2.13 -12.00
C ILE A 59 3.89 -2.22 -10.47
N THR A 60 3.33 -1.22 -9.81
CA THR A 60 3.25 -1.20 -8.34
C THR A 60 2.40 -2.36 -7.83
N ALA A 61 1.31 -2.71 -8.51
CA ALA A 61 0.46 -3.85 -8.16
C ALA A 61 1.19 -5.19 -8.31
N VAL A 62 1.94 -5.37 -9.40
CA VAL A 62 2.76 -6.57 -9.62
C VAL A 62 3.87 -6.67 -8.57
N ASN A 63 4.51 -5.56 -8.23
CA ASN A 63 5.56 -5.53 -7.20
C ASN A 63 5.01 -5.93 -5.82
N ALA A 64 3.81 -5.46 -5.45
CA ALA A 64 3.15 -5.90 -4.21
C ALA A 64 2.92 -7.42 -4.17
N LEU A 65 2.43 -8.00 -5.27
CA LEU A 65 2.23 -9.44 -5.38
C LEU A 65 3.53 -10.22 -5.26
N LYS A 66 4.61 -9.77 -5.95
CA LYS A 66 5.93 -10.40 -5.86
C LYS A 66 6.44 -10.48 -4.43
N VAL A 67 6.29 -9.40 -3.66
CA VAL A 67 6.69 -9.36 -2.25
C VAL A 67 5.85 -10.31 -1.41
N LEU A 68 4.53 -10.33 -1.60
CA LEU A 68 3.65 -11.24 -0.86
C LEU A 68 3.92 -12.71 -1.18
N GLU A 69 4.17 -13.06 -2.44
CA GLU A 69 4.55 -14.43 -2.82
C GLU A 69 5.89 -14.84 -2.19
N MET A 70 6.90 -13.97 -2.20
CA MET A 70 8.16 -14.20 -1.52
C MET A 70 7.97 -14.45 -0.02
N LEU A 71 6.99 -13.81 0.60
CA LEU A 71 6.64 -13.99 2.02
C LEU A 71 5.74 -15.21 2.28
N GLY A 72 5.24 -15.87 1.24
CA GLY A 72 4.26 -16.97 1.34
C GLY A 72 2.88 -16.51 1.84
N ARG A 73 2.51 -15.24 1.59
CA ARG A 73 1.26 -14.62 2.05
C ARG A 73 0.33 -14.27 0.88
N THR A 74 0.06 -15.26 0.07
CA THR A 74 -0.88 -15.17 -1.05
C THR A 74 -2.36 -15.06 -0.64
N ASP A 75 -2.63 -15.15 0.65
CA ASP A 75 -3.94 -14.95 1.26
C ASP A 75 -4.32 -13.47 1.38
N ILE A 76 -3.35 -12.55 1.34
CA ILE A 76 -3.58 -11.11 1.42
C ILE A 76 -3.95 -10.58 0.03
N PRO A 77 -5.16 -10.04 -0.18
CA PRO A 77 -5.55 -9.52 -1.47
C PRO A 77 -4.78 -8.24 -1.82
N VAL A 78 -4.38 -8.12 -3.10
CA VAL A 78 -3.82 -6.92 -3.68
C VAL A 78 -4.81 -6.33 -4.66
N ALA A 79 -5.23 -5.08 -4.44
CA ALA A 79 -6.15 -4.37 -5.31
C ALA A 79 -5.47 -3.20 -6.02
N LYS A 80 -5.62 -3.17 -7.35
CA LYS A 80 -5.15 -2.06 -8.17
C LYS A 80 -6.06 -0.86 -8.01
N GLY A 81 -5.47 0.33 -7.82
CA GLY A 81 -6.18 1.57 -7.58
C GLY A 81 -5.97 2.63 -8.67
N MET A 82 -5.88 3.89 -8.24
CA MET A 82 -5.82 5.03 -9.13
C MET A 82 -4.58 4.98 -10.03
N PRO A 83 -4.78 5.06 -11.37
CA PRO A 83 -3.67 5.04 -12.33
C PRO A 83 -2.99 6.40 -12.46
N GLU A 84 -3.63 7.46 -11.98
CA GLU A 84 -3.16 8.84 -12.11
C GLU A 84 -3.46 9.65 -10.86
N PRO A 85 -2.65 10.69 -10.55
CA PRO A 85 -2.95 11.66 -9.51
C PRO A 85 -4.25 12.41 -9.81
N MET A 86 -4.93 12.91 -8.77
CA MET A 86 -6.21 13.62 -8.93
C MET A 86 -6.08 14.99 -9.58
N PHE A 87 -4.97 15.68 -9.42
CA PHE A 87 -4.84 17.12 -9.76
C PHE A 87 -3.57 17.51 -10.47
N ARG A 88 -2.63 16.62 -10.71
CA ARG A 88 -1.37 16.90 -11.40
C ARG A 88 -0.98 15.75 -12.32
N GLU A 89 0.00 16.00 -13.17
CA GLU A 89 0.58 14.94 -13.98
C GLU A 89 1.35 13.95 -13.10
N THR A 90 1.39 12.71 -13.54
CA THR A 90 2.19 11.67 -12.89
C THR A 90 3.66 12.09 -12.87
N PRO A 91 4.28 12.20 -11.71
CA PRO A 91 5.71 12.41 -11.63
C PRO A 91 6.45 11.23 -12.28
N LYS A 92 7.64 11.47 -12.77
CA LYS A 92 8.49 10.44 -13.34
C LYS A 92 9.79 10.41 -12.54
N ASP A 93 9.97 9.35 -11.75
CA ASP A 93 11.27 9.05 -11.16
C ASP A 93 11.81 7.74 -11.71
N PRO A 94 12.58 7.79 -12.80
CA PRO A 94 13.10 6.57 -13.42
C PRO A 94 14.34 6.00 -12.71
N PHE A 95 14.82 6.59 -11.61
CA PHE A 95 16.15 6.28 -11.08
C PHE A 95 16.18 5.76 -9.65
N THR A 96 15.26 6.20 -8.79
CA THR A 96 15.37 5.94 -7.35
C THR A 96 15.21 4.47 -7.00
N HIS A 97 14.30 3.76 -7.66
CA HIS A 97 13.97 2.37 -7.33
C HIS A 97 14.38 1.35 -8.40
N GLY A 98 15.23 1.74 -9.34
CA GLY A 98 15.65 0.88 -10.45
C GLY A 98 14.61 0.80 -11.58
N LYS A 99 14.87 0.00 -12.61
CA LYS A 99 14.00 -0.09 -13.80
C LYS A 99 12.70 -0.84 -13.54
N ASP A 100 12.73 -1.79 -12.64
CA ASP A 100 11.59 -2.65 -12.26
C ASP A 100 10.87 -2.15 -11.01
N GLY A 101 11.35 -1.05 -10.42
CA GLY A 101 10.86 -0.53 -9.16
C GLY A 101 11.34 -1.30 -7.92
N GLN A 102 12.20 -2.31 -8.08
CA GLN A 102 12.70 -3.15 -7.00
C GLN A 102 14.22 -3.34 -7.06
N ALA A 103 14.96 -2.33 -7.54
CA ALA A 103 16.42 -2.31 -7.67
C ALA A 103 16.99 -3.50 -8.47
N GLU A 104 16.28 -3.90 -9.53
CA GLU A 104 16.64 -5.05 -10.38
C GLU A 104 16.87 -6.35 -9.58
N ASN A 105 16.08 -6.58 -8.52
CA ASN A 105 16.14 -7.83 -7.75
C ASN A 105 15.61 -9.04 -8.53
N PHE A 106 14.99 -8.82 -9.68
CA PHE A 106 14.50 -9.87 -10.59
C PHE A 106 13.66 -10.94 -9.89
N LEU A 107 12.79 -10.51 -8.97
CA LEU A 107 11.83 -11.41 -8.35
C LEU A 107 10.96 -12.07 -9.45
N PRO A 108 10.60 -13.34 -9.31
CA PRO A 108 9.75 -14.03 -10.26
C PRO A 108 8.43 -13.28 -10.51
N ASP A 109 7.90 -13.38 -11.71
CA ASP A 109 6.55 -12.86 -11.98
C ASP A 109 5.53 -13.61 -11.13
N PRO A 110 4.56 -12.88 -10.53
CA PRO A 110 3.63 -13.48 -9.60
C PRO A 110 2.62 -14.38 -10.34
N VAL A 111 2.23 -15.48 -9.70
CA VAL A 111 1.15 -16.35 -10.15
C VAL A 111 -0.18 -16.05 -9.44
N THR A 112 -0.12 -15.36 -8.32
CA THR A 112 -1.30 -14.90 -7.58
C THR A 112 -2.02 -13.81 -8.36
N PRO A 113 -3.32 -13.94 -8.61
CA PRO A 113 -4.06 -12.91 -9.33
C PRO A 113 -4.27 -11.66 -8.46
N LEU A 114 -4.36 -10.52 -9.11
CA LEU A 114 -4.89 -9.31 -8.49
C LEU A 114 -6.36 -9.50 -8.11
N SER A 115 -6.81 -8.78 -7.10
CA SER A 115 -8.24 -8.68 -6.79
C SER A 115 -8.98 -8.08 -7.98
N GLU A 116 -10.16 -8.62 -8.30
CA GLU A 116 -11.07 -8.02 -9.28
C GLU A 116 -11.66 -6.68 -8.78
N LYS A 117 -11.67 -6.49 -7.46
CA LYS A 117 -12.18 -5.27 -6.82
C LYS A 117 -11.14 -4.15 -6.94
N HIS A 118 -11.59 -2.98 -7.36
CA HIS A 118 -10.73 -1.78 -7.36
C HIS A 118 -10.37 -1.35 -5.93
N ALA A 119 -9.16 -0.81 -5.74
CA ALA A 119 -8.66 -0.39 -4.43
C ALA A 119 -9.62 0.51 -3.64
N ILE A 120 -10.24 1.48 -4.33
CA ILE A 120 -11.22 2.39 -3.74
C ILE A 120 -12.39 1.62 -3.11
N ASP A 121 -12.93 0.64 -3.84
CA ASP A 121 -14.07 -0.15 -3.37
C ASP A 121 -13.65 -1.13 -2.27
N MET A 122 -12.45 -1.67 -2.37
CA MET A 122 -11.89 -2.52 -1.31
C MET A 122 -11.72 -1.75 0.01
N ILE A 123 -11.19 -0.52 -0.03
CA ILE A 123 -11.08 0.35 1.15
C ILE A 123 -12.47 0.61 1.74
N ILE A 124 -13.45 1.01 0.92
CA ILE A 124 -14.80 1.33 1.37
C ILE A 124 -15.45 0.12 2.06
N ASP A 125 -15.40 -1.04 1.42
CA ASP A 125 -16.04 -2.24 1.91
C ASP A 125 -15.42 -2.71 3.22
N MET A 126 -14.07 -2.79 3.27
CA MET A 126 -13.37 -3.24 4.48
C MET A 126 -13.63 -2.31 5.67
N VAL A 127 -13.67 -0.99 5.45
CA VAL A 127 -13.98 -0.02 6.51
C VAL A 127 -15.43 -0.18 6.98
N LYS A 128 -16.39 -0.38 6.06
CA LYS A 128 -17.80 -0.60 6.40
C LYS A 128 -18.04 -1.94 7.13
N GLU A 129 -17.32 -2.97 6.76
CA GLU A 129 -17.38 -4.28 7.41
C GLU A 129 -16.73 -4.29 8.81
N ASN A 130 -15.82 -3.37 9.08
CA ASN A 130 -15.07 -3.27 10.34
C ASN A 130 -15.02 -1.82 10.86
N PRO A 131 -16.17 -1.22 11.20
CA PRO A 131 -16.24 0.19 11.58
C PRO A 131 -15.46 0.46 12.87
N GLY A 132 -14.55 1.43 12.82
CA GLY A 132 -13.70 1.81 13.95
C GLY A 132 -12.49 0.90 14.19
N GLU A 133 -12.26 -0.11 13.34
CA GLU A 133 -11.17 -1.08 13.55
C GLU A 133 -10.06 -0.99 12.50
N ILE A 134 -10.35 -0.49 11.29
CA ILE A 134 -9.37 -0.42 10.20
C ILE A 134 -8.48 0.82 10.34
N TYR A 135 -7.20 0.59 10.41
CA TYR A 135 -6.17 1.62 10.20
C TYR A 135 -5.69 1.58 8.75
N ILE A 136 -5.46 2.75 8.17
CA ILE A 136 -4.88 2.86 6.83
C ILE A 136 -3.45 3.37 6.98
N LEU A 137 -2.49 2.60 6.50
CA LEU A 137 -1.09 3.01 6.39
C LEU A 137 -0.87 3.41 4.93
N SER A 138 -0.62 4.69 4.68
CA SER A 138 -0.39 5.22 3.33
C SER A 138 1.07 5.60 3.20
N THR A 139 1.79 4.89 2.35
CA THR A 139 3.18 5.20 1.99
C THR A 139 3.28 5.77 0.58
N GLY A 140 2.25 5.57 -0.24
CA GLY A 140 2.10 6.17 -1.56
C GLY A 140 1.18 7.40 -1.58
N PRO A 141 0.99 7.99 -2.77
CA PRO A 141 0.05 9.11 -2.97
C PRO A 141 -1.36 8.77 -2.51
N MET A 142 -1.99 9.69 -1.78
CA MET A 142 -3.28 9.46 -1.11
C MET A 142 -4.51 9.41 -2.03
N SER A 143 -4.34 9.27 -3.34
CA SER A 143 -5.43 9.32 -4.32
C SER A 143 -6.52 8.29 -4.08
N ASN A 144 -6.17 7.04 -3.73
CA ASN A 144 -7.13 5.99 -3.40
C ASN A 144 -7.99 6.37 -2.20
N ILE A 145 -7.36 6.82 -1.13
CA ILE A 145 -8.00 7.18 0.14
C ILE A 145 -8.92 8.38 -0.05
N ALA A 146 -8.43 9.41 -0.75
CA ALA A 146 -9.20 10.60 -1.05
C ALA A 146 -10.46 10.27 -1.88
N MET A 147 -10.31 9.41 -2.90
CA MET A 147 -11.43 8.98 -3.72
C MET A 147 -12.39 8.05 -2.98
N ALA A 148 -11.92 7.19 -2.09
CA ALA A 148 -12.77 6.37 -1.23
C ALA A 148 -13.64 7.26 -0.34
N MET A 149 -13.05 8.25 0.32
CA MET A 149 -13.76 9.21 1.16
C MET A 149 -14.69 10.14 0.36
N LYS A 150 -14.39 10.41 -0.89
CA LYS A 150 -15.26 11.19 -1.78
C LYS A 150 -16.46 10.36 -2.26
N LYS A 151 -16.23 9.08 -2.60
CA LYS A 151 -17.25 8.15 -3.07
C LYS A 151 -18.21 7.72 -1.95
N ALA A 152 -17.69 7.53 -0.74
CA ALA A 152 -18.41 7.10 0.45
C ALA A 152 -18.05 7.99 1.66
N PRO A 153 -18.61 9.21 1.76
CA PRO A 153 -18.21 10.17 2.81
C PRO A 153 -18.39 9.67 4.25
N GLU A 154 -19.31 8.74 4.45
CA GLU A 154 -19.60 8.13 5.75
C GLU A 154 -18.42 7.35 6.34
N ILE A 155 -17.51 6.80 5.51
CA ILE A 155 -16.38 6.03 6.01
C ILE A 155 -15.38 6.87 6.80
N LYS A 156 -15.41 8.19 6.65
CA LYS A 156 -14.52 9.11 7.39
C LYS A 156 -14.65 8.94 8.91
N GLY A 157 -15.86 8.69 9.40
CA GLY A 157 -16.11 8.44 10.82
C GLY A 157 -15.92 6.98 11.24
N MET A 158 -15.66 6.08 10.29
CA MET A 158 -15.51 4.65 10.53
C MET A 158 -14.05 4.18 10.48
N ILE A 159 -13.14 4.99 9.93
CA ILE A 159 -11.71 4.67 9.89
C ILE A 159 -11.13 4.88 11.30
N ALA A 160 -10.41 3.88 11.83
CA ALA A 160 -9.78 3.96 13.15
C ALA A 160 -8.64 4.97 13.19
N GLY A 161 -7.90 5.12 12.10
CA GLY A 161 -6.83 6.10 11.95
C GLY A 161 -6.14 5.98 10.60
N ILE A 162 -5.49 7.07 10.18
CA ILE A 162 -4.66 7.11 8.98
C ILE A 162 -3.26 7.55 9.38
N TYR A 163 -2.28 6.76 9.00
CA TYR A 163 -0.85 7.08 9.13
C TYR A 163 -0.29 7.20 7.73
N ALA A 164 0.17 8.39 7.37
CA ALA A 164 0.59 8.66 6.01
C ALA A 164 1.98 9.31 5.95
N ILE A 165 2.77 8.88 5.01
CA ILE A 165 3.92 9.65 4.51
C ILE A 165 3.33 10.65 3.52
N SER A 166 3.03 11.84 3.98
CA SER A 166 2.29 12.82 3.18
C SER A 166 2.40 14.22 3.78
N GLY A 167 2.46 15.21 2.91
CA GLY A 167 2.50 16.59 3.31
C GLY A 167 3.86 17.04 3.83
N MET A 168 4.02 18.36 3.85
CA MET A 168 5.21 19.04 4.32
C MET A 168 4.84 20.16 5.28
N PHE A 169 5.44 20.16 6.46
CA PHE A 169 5.20 21.18 7.48
C PHE A 169 6.24 22.29 7.41
N GLY A 170 5.88 23.38 6.75
CA GLY A 170 6.70 24.58 6.67
C GLY A 170 7.91 24.47 5.75
N LEU A 171 8.54 25.61 5.57
CA LEU A 171 9.79 25.73 4.80
C LEU A 171 10.93 25.89 5.81
N ASN A 172 11.66 24.84 6.07
CA ASN A 172 12.90 24.94 6.80
C ASN A 172 14.00 24.12 6.13
N LYS A 173 15.25 24.49 6.40
CA LYS A 173 16.42 23.84 5.80
C LYS A 173 16.57 22.34 6.14
N TYR A 174 15.75 21.82 7.03
CA TYR A 174 15.70 20.42 7.45
C TYR A 174 14.49 19.67 6.91
N ALA A 175 13.54 20.39 6.29
CA ALA A 175 12.44 19.76 5.58
C ALA A 175 12.94 19.34 4.21
N PHE A 176 13.26 18.08 4.08
CA PHE A 176 13.52 17.50 2.76
C PHE A 176 12.17 17.33 2.07
N ALA A 177 11.93 18.16 1.05
CA ALA A 177 10.86 17.87 0.12
C ALA A 177 11.21 16.57 -0.60
N ASN A 178 10.33 15.60 -0.52
CA ASN A 178 10.47 14.41 -1.33
C ASN A 178 10.49 14.82 -2.81
N ALA A 179 11.61 14.60 -3.44
CA ALA A 179 11.90 14.59 -4.87
C ALA A 179 11.46 15.77 -5.77
N THR A 180 10.39 16.50 -5.54
CA THR A 180 9.84 17.39 -6.57
C THR A 180 9.61 18.84 -6.20
N GLY A 181 9.83 19.24 -4.96
CA GLY A 181 9.58 20.62 -4.65
C GLY A 181 9.94 21.08 -3.25
N ASP A 182 10.17 22.39 -3.17
CA ASP A 182 10.58 23.07 -1.95
C ASP A 182 9.40 23.62 -1.15
N THR A 183 8.17 23.27 -1.51
CA THR A 183 6.96 23.84 -0.91
C THR A 183 5.95 22.77 -0.51
N PRO A 184 5.09 23.03 0.50
CA PRO A 184 4.01 22.13 0.87
C PRO A 184 3.05 21.78 -0.28
N GLN A 185 2.97 22.64 -1.30
CA GLN A 185 2.11 22.46 -2.46
C GLN A 185 2.69 21.53 -3.52
N SER A 186 3.99 21.29 -3.47
CA SER A 186 4.72 20.46 -4.45
C SER A 186 5.24 19.16 -3.87
N GLU A 187 4.77 18.79 -2.70
CA GLU A 187 5.07 17.52 -2.07
C GLU A 187 4.58 16.36 -2.93
N TRP A 188 5.34 15.25 -2.94
CA TRP A 188 5.14 14.14 -3.87
C TRP A 188 3.86 13.32 -3.58
N ASN A 189 3.61 12.97 -2.32
CA ASN A 189 2.52 12.07 -1.92
C ASN A 189 1.19 12.78 -1.68
#